data_53fa6c804faa5f25c1f97718320af89a
#
_entry.id   53fa6c804faa5f25c1f97718320af89a
#
_cell.length_a   1.000
_cell.length_b   1.000
_cell.length_c   1.000
_cell.angle_alpha   90.00
_cell.angle_beta   90.00
_cell.angle_gamma   90.00
#
_symmetry.space_group_name_H-M   'P 1'
#
loop_
_entity.id
_entity.type
_entity.pdbx_description
1 polymer ?
#
loop_
_entity_poly.entity_id
_entity_poly.type
_entity_poly.pdbx_seq_one_letter_code
_entity_poly.pdbx_strand_id
1 'polypeptide(L)'
;MAKFLKLAKQAFLLPLLLSAPIFAAVQIIQPSINAYEEIQEALILAEPGDIIRLTAGIFNLEDPLSLEVDNVRIEGEGMNQTILNFKNQQSGAQGLSVTSDNVTLQDFSIQDAKGDAIKVKGVTNIKFLRVKTEWTNGPKSENGAYGLYPVESKNVLIDGCVAIGASDAGIYVGQSQNIIVRNSRAEFNVAGIEIENSYYADVYNNVATNNTGGILVFDLPSLPQQGGHHVRVFNNKSVGNNTDNFAPEGNIVGEVPRELGLSFKQIQT
;
A
#
# COMPACT_ATOMS: atom_id res chain seq x y z
N MET A 1 -18.08 77.96 -27.12
CA MET A 1 -18.91 76.78 -26.79
C MET A 1 -17.97 75.60 -26.54
N ALA A 2 -17.64 75.30 -25.30
CA ALA A 2 -16.80 74.20 -24.89
C ALA A 2 -17.69 73.12 -24.23
N LYS A 3 -17.75 71.94 -24.86
CA LYS A 3 -18.46 70.79 -24.29
C LYS A 3 -17.53 70.01 -23.33
N PHE A 4 -17.86 69.99 -22.07
CA PHE A 4 -17.22 69.15 -21.06
C PHE A 4 -17.71 67.71 -21.20
N LEU A 5 -16.79 66.80 -21.50
CA LEU A 5 -17.02 65.35 -21.48
C LEU A 5 -16.76 64.84 -20.05
N LYS A 6 -17.79 64.39 -19.32
CA LYS A 6 -17.66 63.68 -18.03
C LYS A 6 -17.29 62.22 -18.29
N LEU A 7 -16.07 61.82 -17.95
CA LEU A 7 -15.68 60.42 -17.86
C LEU A 7 -16.22 59.86 -16.54
N ALA A 8 -17.15 58.95 -16.62
CA ALA A 8 -17.57 58.11 -15.46
C ALA A 8 -16.53 57.02 -15.23
N LYS A 9 -15.85 57.07 -14.10
CA LYS A 9 -15.00 55.96 -13.57
C LYS A 9 -15.92 54.87 -13.06
N GLN A 10 -16.08 53.81 -13.80
CA GLN A 10 -16.64 52.53 -13.28
C GLN A 10 -15.57 51.87 -12.40
N ALA A 11 -15.80 51.80 -11.11
CA ALA A 11 -15.00 51.01 -10.16
C ALA A 11 -15.45 49.56 -10.32
N PHE A 12 -14.58 48.73 -10.85
CA PHE A 12 -14.75 47.26 -10.86
C PHE A 12 -14.45 46.79 -9.41
N LEU A 13 -15.49 46.43 -8.67
CA LEU A 13 -15.33 45.64 -7.44
C LEU A 13 -15.02 44.21 -7.85
N LEU A 14 -13.74 43.84 -7.68
CA LEU A 14 -13.33 42.44 -7.76
C LEU A 14 -13.85 41.72 -6.50
N PRO A 15 -14.69 40.66 -6.61
CA PRO A 15 -15.11 39.91 -5.42
C PRO A 15 -13.89 39.24 -4.81
N LEU A 16 -13.56 39.61 -3.58
CA LEU A 16 -12.57 38.89 -2.76
C LEU A 16 -13.18 37.54 -2.41
N LEU A 17 -12.80 36.48 -3.12
CA LEU A 17 -13.10 35.12 -2.73
C LEU A 17 -12.32 34.82 -1.45
N LEU A 18 -12.95 34.99 -0.31
CA LEU A 18 -12.47 34.45 0.96
C LEU A 18 -12.55 32.93 0.87
N SER A 19 -11.38 32.28 0.64
CA SER A 19 -11.26 30.86 0.84
C SER A 19 -11.50 30.57 2.33
N ALA A 20 -12.64 29.97 2.65
CA ALA A 20 -12.85 29.42 3.99
C ALA A 20 -11.76 28.35 4.26
N PRO A 21 -11.21 28.27 5.48
CA PRO A 21 -10.32 27.18 5.81
C PRO A 21 -11.08 25.87 5.66
N ILE A 22 -10.62 25.02 4.74
CA ILE A 22 -11.11 23.64 4.61
C ILE A 22 -10.54 22.91 5.82
N PHE A 23 -11.39 22.62 6.79
CA PHE A 23 -11.04 21.71 7.88
C PHE A 23 -11.18 20.27 7.36
N ALA A 24 -10.15 19.46 7.61
CA ALA A 24 -10.22 18.03 7.36
C ALA A 24 -11.43 17.42 8.08
N ALA A 25 -12.33 16.81 7.34
CA ALA A 25 -13.45 16.09 7.94
C ALA A 25 -12.97 14.72 8.46
N VAL A 26 -13.57 14.26 9.55
CA VAL A 26 -13.37 12.89 10.06
C VAL A 26 -14.68 12.15 9.89
N GLN A 27 -14.69 11.20 8.96
CA GLN A 27 -15.80 10.27 8.77
C GLN A 27 -15.52 9.01 9.59
N ILE A 28 -16.43 8.68 10.53
CA ILE A 28 -16.27 7.50 11.40
C ILE A 28 -17.25 6.42 10.93
N ILE A 29 -16.70 5.26 10.56
CA ILE A 29 -17.45 4.12 10.07
C ILE A 29 -17.29 2.97 11.05
N GLN A 30 -18.40 2.30 11.37
CA GLN A 30 -18.46 1.13 12.25
C GLN A 30 -18.76 -0.14 11.44
N PRO A 31 -18.39 -1.33 11.91
CA PRO A 31 -18.79 -2.57 11.27
C PRO A 31 -20.31 -2.67 11.14
N SER A 32 -20.77 -2.90 9.93
CA SER A 32 -22.18 -3.03 9.59
C SER A 32 -22.38 -4.05 8.47
N ILE A 33 -23.63 -4.39 8.17
CA ILE A 33 -23.96 -5.22 7.00
C ILE A 33 -23.71 -4.48 5.68
N ASN A 34 -23.70 -3.13 5.70
CA ASN A 34 -23.48 -2.27 4.54
C ASN A 34 -22.06 -1.68 4.57
N ALA A 35 -21.12 -2.34 5.27
CA ALA A 35 -19.76 -1.79 5.49
C ALA A 35 -19.02 -1.48 4.19
N TYR A 36 -19.22 -2.29 3.16
CA TYR A 36 -18.62 -2.04 1.86
C TYR A 36 -19.09 -0.71 1.26
N GLU A 37 -20.40 -0.54 1.15
CA GLU A 37 -21.00 0.67 0.57
C GLU A 37 -20.62 1.92 1.38
N GLU A 38 -20.66 1.84 2.71
CA GLU A 38 -20.35 2.95 3.59
C GLU A 38 -18.85 3.37 3.46
N ILE A 39 -17.94 2.41 3.41
CA ILE A 39 -16.52 2.72 3.24
C ILE A 39 -16.25 3.24 1.82
N GLN A 40 -16.76 2.57 0.79
CA GLN A 40 -16.52 2.96 -0.59
C GLN A 40 -17.13 4.33 -0.92
N GLU A 41 -18.32 4.63 -0.41
CA GLU A 41 -18.93 5.96 -0.53
C GLU A 41 -18.06 7.03 0.15
N ALA A 42 -17.57 6.76 1.37
CA ALA A 42 -16.68 7.68 2.06
C ALA A 42 -15.36 7.92 1.30
N LEU A 43 -14.79 6.89 0.66
CA LEU A 43 -13.58 7.02 -0.17
C LEU A 43 -13.83 7.82 -1.46
N ILE A 44 -15.01 7.69 -2.07
CA ILE A 44 -15.39 8.42 -3.29
C ILE A 44 -15.70 9.90 -2.99
N LEU A 45 -16.38 10.16 -1.87
CA LEU A 45 -16.82 11.51 -1.49
C LEU A 45 -15.79 12.27 -0.64
N ALA A 46 -14.64 11.64 -0.33
CA ALA A 46 -13.58 12.28 0.43
C ALA A 46 -13.08 13.55 -0.27
N GLU A 47 -12.72 14.55 0.53
CA GLU A 47 -12.01 15.74 0.08
C GLU A 47 -10.54 15.69 0.54
N PRO A 48 -9.62 16.37 -0.16
CA PRO A 48 -8.21 16.41 0.26
C PRO A 48 -8.05 16.92 1.70
N GLY A 49 -7.47 16.09 2.55
CA GLY A 49 -7.27 16.33 3.99
C GLY A 49 -8.16 15.45 4.87
N ASP A 50 -9.15 14.79 4.32
CA ASP A 50 -10.10 13.99 5.08
C ASP A 50 -9.48 12.73 5.71
N ILE A 51 -10.11 12.31 6.80
CA ILE A 51 -9.76 11.11 7.56
C ILE A 51 -10.96 10.16 7.55
N ILE A 52 -10.78 9.00 6.95
CA ILE A 52 -11.73 7.88 7.03
C ILE A 52 -11.28 7.01 8.20
N ARG A 53 -12.02 7.10 9.31
CA ARG A 53 -11.73 6.36 10.55
C ARG A 53 -12.64 5.15 10.67
N LEU A 54 -12.03 3.97 10.70
CA LEU A 54 -12.69 2.70 10.90
C LEU A 54 -12.58 2.29 12.37
N THR A 55 -13.67 2.08 13.05
CA THR A 55 -13.65 1.66 14.46
C THR A 55 -13.16 0.21 14.60
N ALA A 56 -12.92 -0.23 15.84
CA ALA A 56 -12.62 -1.63 16.11
C ALA A 56 -13.77 -2.55 15.67
N GLY A 57 -13.42 -3.69 15.10
CA GLY A 57 -14.33 -4.73 14.67
C GLY A 57 -13.97 -5.33 13.31
N ILE A 58 -14.81 -6.23 12.82
CA ILE A 58 -14.63 -6.91 11.53
C ILE A 58 -15.61 -6.33 10.52
N PHE A 59 -15.06 -5.75 9.46
CA PHE A 59 -15.79 -5.25 8.29
C PHE A 59 -15.78 -6.36 7.23
N ASN A 60 -16.90 -7.04 7.02
CA ASN A 60 -17.00 -8.05 5.97
C ASN A 60 -17.30 -7.38 4.64
N LEU A 61 -16.40 -7.54 3.68
CA LEU A 61 -16.41 -6.84 2.39
C LEU A 61 -16.51 -7.86 1.25
N GLU A 62 -17.45 -7.63 0.34
CA GLU A 62 -17.71 -8.52 -0.78
C GLU A 62 -17.07 -8.04 -2.09
N ASP A 63 -16.64 -6.78 -2.14
CA ASP A 63 -16.01 -6.16 -3.30
C ASP A 63 -14.77 -5.35 -2.90
N PRO A 64 -13.85 -5.07 -3.86
CA PRO A 64 -12.63 -4.31 -3.59
C PRO A 64 -12.92 -2.84 -3.28
N LEU A 65 -12.12 -2.26 -2.40
CA LEU A 65 -12.14 -0.83 -2.12
C LEU A 65 -11.17 -0.08 -3.06
N SER A 66 -11.53 1.14 -3.46
CA SER A 66 -10.70 2.02 -4.29
C SER A 66 -10.62 3.43 -3.72
N LEU A 67 -9.40 3.96 -3.58
CA LEU A 67 -9.13 5.34 -3.19
C LEU A 67 -8.41 6.07 -4.34
N GLU A 68 -9.06 7.12 -4.87
CA GLU A 68 -8.56 7.94 -5.98
C GLU A 68 -8.45 9.44 -5.61
N VAL A 69 -8.65 9.78 -4.35
CA VAL A 69 -8.60 11.16 -3.84
C VAL A 69 -7.29 11.38 -3.09
N ASP A 70 -6.57 12.45 -3.47
CA ASP A 70 -5.30 12.83 -2.86
C ASP A 70 -5.45 13.33 -1.42
N ASN A 71 -4.36 13.20 -0.65
CA ASN A 71 -4.26 13.71 0.73
C ASN A 71 -5.28 13.11 1.71
N VAL A 72 -5.69 11.88 1.51
CA VAL A 72 -6.63 11.16 2.39
C VAL A 72 -5.86 10.25 3.35
N ARG A 73 -6.37 10.12 4.57
CA ARG A 73 -5.93 9.13 5.54
C ARG A 73 -7.04 8.10 5.79
N ILE A 74 -6.69 6.82 5.70
CA ILE A 74 -7.51 5.73 6.20
C ILE A 74 -6.85 5.23 7.49
N GLU A 75 -7.57 5.25 8.60
CA GLU A 75 -7.05 4.81 9.89
C GLU A 75 -8.02 3.91 10.65
N GLY A 76 -7.48 2.89 11.29
CA GLY A 76 -8.18 2.02 12.23
C GLY A 76 -7.80 2.30 13.69
N GLU A 77 -8.28 1.46 14.59
CA GLU A 77 -7.94 1.50 16.02
C GLU A 77 -6.81 0.53 16.40
N GLY A 78 -6.21 -0.12 15.40
CA GLY A 78 -5.08 -1.05 15.54
C GLY A 78 -5.18 -2.22 14.57
N MET A 79 -4.04 -2.74 14.12
CA MET A 79 -3.96 -3.83 13.14
C MET A 79 -4.59 -5.16 13.61
N ASN A 80 -4.86 -5.30 14.89
CA ASN A 80 -5.54 -6.47 15.47
C ASN A 80 -6.95 -6.14 15.96
N GLN A 81 -7.40 -4.90 15.79
CA GLN A 81 -8.70 -4.42 16.29
C GLN A 81 -9.63 -4.05 15.13
N THR A 82 -9.12 -3.38 14.10
CA THR A 82 -9.87 -3.00 12.91
C THR A 82 -9.48 -3.93 11.75
N ILE A 83 -10.40 -4.75 11.29
CA ILE A 83 -10.17 -5.82 10.32
C ILE A 83 -11.08 -5.65 9.11
N LEU A 84 -10.51 -5.38 7.94
CA LEU A 84 -11.17 -5.43 6.65
C LEU A 84 -11.06 -6.86 6.10
N ASN A 85 -12.13 -7.63 6.18
CA ASN A 85 -12.16 -9.04 5.82
C ASN A 85 -12.79 -9.24 4.44
N PHE A 86 -12.01 -9.74 3.51
CA PHE A 86 -12.41 -10.00 2.12
C PHE A 86 -12.65 -11.49 1.82
N LYS A 87 -12.83 -12.31 2.84
CA LYS A 87 -13.03 -13.77 2.66
C LYS A 87 -14.18 -14.11 1.70
N ASN A 88 -15.19 -13.26 1.62
CA ASN A 88 -16.35 -13.44 0.75
C ASN A 88 -16.29 -12.56 -0.50
N GLN A 89 -15.13 -12.03 -0.86
CA GLN A 89 -14.96 -11.15 -2.02
C GLN A 89 -15.43 -11.83 -3.31
N GLN A 90 -16.36 -11.18 -4.02
CA GLN A 90 -16.99 -11.71 -5.23
C GLN A 90 -16.25 -11.28 -6.50
N SER A 91 -15.81 -10.02 -6.54
CA SER A 91 -15.19 -9.42 -7.72
C SER A 91 -13.81 -8.87 -7.44
N GLY A 92 -13.13 -8.40 -8.51
CA GLY A 92 -11.83 -7.74 -8.42
C GLY A 92 -10.68 -8.67 -8.03
N ALA A 93 -9.50 -8.10 -7.97
CA ALA A 93 -8.26 -8.80 -7.67
C ALA A 93 -7.47 -8.17 -6.50
N GLN A 94 -7.95 -7.09 -5.91
CA GLN A 94 -7.34 -6.41 -4.77
C GLN A 94 -8.33 -6.30 -3.61
N GLY A 95 -7.83 -6.22 -2.38
CA GLY A 95 -8.62 -5.79 -1.23
C GLY A 95 -8.82 -4.27 -1.26
N LEU A 96 -7.72 -3.52 -1.27
CA LEU A 96 -7.71 -2.06 -1.41
C LEU A 96 -6.77 -1.64 -2.54
N SER A 97 -7.27 -0.80 -3.45
CA SER A 97 -6.49 -0.14 -4.51
C SER A 97 -6.34 1.35 -4.20
N VAL A 98 -5.11 1.89 -4.33
CA VAL A 98 -4.82 3.31 -4.17
C VAL A 98 -4.07 3.81 -5.39
N THR A 99 -4.59 4.86 -6.03
CA THR A 99 -3.97 5.51 -7.20
C THR A 99 -3.78 7.02 -6.99
N SER A 100 -3.97 7.50 -5.76
CA SER A 100 -3.91 8.91 -5.37
C SER A 100 -2.68 9.22 -4.51
N ASP A 101 -2.22 10.46 -4.56
CA ASP A 101 -1.02 10.95 -3.90
C ASP A 101 -1.24 11.35 -2.43
N ASN A 102 -0.15 11.37 -1.65
CA ASN A 102 -0.13 11.84 -0.26
C ASN A 102 -1.07 11.06 0.68
N VAL A 103 -1.19 9.76 0.47
CA VAL A 103 -2.08 8.89 1.25
C VAL A 103 -1.35 8.30 2.46
N THR A 104 -2.09 8.17 3.56
CA THR A 104 -1.65 7.42 4.75
C THR A 104 -2.64 6.33 5.08
N LEU A 105 -2.15 5.10 5.15
CA LEU A 105 -2.88 3.91 5.59
C LEU A 105 -2.31 3.49 6.93
N GLN A 106 -3.14 3.43 7.99
CA GLN A 106 -2.61 3.12 9.31
C GLN A 106 -3.55 2.37 10.24
N ASP A 107 -2.96 1.54 11.10
CA ASP A 107 -3.62 0.93 12.26
C ASP A 107 -4.83 0.03 11.93
N PHE A 108 -4.79 -0.71 10.82
CA PHE A 108 -5.81 -1.71 10.47
C PHE A 108 -5.20 -2.94 9.80
N SER A 109 -6.00 -3.97 9.59
CA SER A 109 -5.61 -5.13 8.78
C SER A 109 -6.55 -5.37 7.60
N ILE A 110 -5.98 -5.98 6.55
CA ILE A 110 -6.71 -6.60 5.45
C ILE A 110 -6.50 -8.10 5.54
N GLN A 111 -7.59 -8.86 5.53
CA GLN A 111 -7.57 -10.31 5.58
C GLN A 111 -8.24 -10.94 4.36
N ASP A 112 -7.66 -12.04 3.91
CA ASP A 112 -8.24 -12.98 2.93
C ASP A 112 -8.67 -12.32 1.60
N ALA A 113 -7.94 -11.29 1.14
CA ALA A 113 -8.19 -10.70 -0.17
C ALA A 113 -7.97 -11.74 -1.28
N LYS A 114 -8.81 -11.70 -2.33
CA LYS A 114 -8.80 -12.65 -3.44
C LYS A 114 -7.54 -12.57 -4.29
N GLY A 115 -6.94 -11.39 -4.38
CA GLY A 115 -5.66 -11.14 -5.01
C GLY A 115 -4.77 -10.30 -4.09
N ASP A 116 -4.12 -9.24 -4.57
CA ASP A 116 -3.26 -8.39 -3.73
C ASP A 116 -4.05 -7.78 -2.56
N ALA A 117 -3.48 -7.81 -1.35
CA ALA A 117 -4.21 -7.24 -0.22
C ALA A 117 -4.32 -5.71 -0.33
N ILE A 118 -3.19 -5.00 -0.53
CA ILE A 118 -3.17 -3.56 -0.77
C ILE A 118 -2.27 -3.25 -1.95
N LYS A 119 -2.85 -2.79 -3.05
CA LYS A 119 -2.14 -2.34 -4.24
C LYS A 119 -2.09 -0.82 -4.31
N VAL A 120 -0.89 -0.27 -4.44
CA VAL A 120 -0.67 1.17 -4.65
C VAL A 120 0.12 1.35 -5.94
N LYS A 121 -0.43 2.06 -6.91
CA LYS A 121 0.21 2.20 -8.22
C LYS A 121 0.37 3.65 -8.66
N GLY A 122 1.61 4.02 -9.01
CA GLY A 122 1.92 5.32 -9.60
C GLY A 122 1.83 6.50 -8.63
N VAL A 123 1.93 6.25 -7.33
CA VAL A 123 1.62 7.20 -6.25
C VAL A 123 2.88 7.88 -5.72
N THR A 124 2.77 9.15 -5.39
CA THR A 124 3.79 9.93 -4.66
C THR A 124 3.39 10.16 -3.21
N ASN A 125 4.29 9.89 -2.26
CA ASN A 125 4.08 10.05 -0.81
C ASN A 125 3.02 9.10 -0.23
N ILE A 126 3.27 7.80 -0.31
CA ILE A 126 2.46 6.78 0.37
C ILE A 126 3.10 6.34 1.69
N LYS A 127 2.29 6.23 2.74
CA LYS A 127 2.70 5.72 4.05
C LYS A 127 1.82 4.56 4.48
N PHE A 128 2.46 3.45 4.82
CA PHE A 128 1.86 2.32 5.52
C PHE A 128 2.41 2.31 6.95
N LEU A 129 1.58 2.57 7.93
CA LEU A 129 1.96 2.66 9.33
C LEU A 129 1.19 1.63 10.14
N ARG A 130 1.87 0.60 10.64
CA ARG A 130 1.23 -0.46 11.45
C ARG A 130 -0.01 -1.06 10.76
N VAL A 131 0.14 -1.40 9.48
CA VAL A 131 -0.87 -2.11 8.70
C VAL A 131 -0.51 -3.60 8.66
N LYS A 132 -1.50 -4.46 8.79
CA LYS A 132 -1.31 -5.91 8.61
C LYS A 132 -2.06 -6.40 7.38
N THR A 133 -1.43 -7.30 6.63
CA THR A 133 -2.07 -8.09 5.57
C THR A 133 -1.90 -9.57 5.91
N GLU A 134 -2.97 -10.37 5.75
CA GLU A 134 -2.93 -11.76 6.18
C GLU A 134 -3.91 -12.63 5.38
N TRP A 135 -3.45 -13.81 4.98
CA TRP A 135 -4.31 -14.90 4.52
C TRP A 135 -4.44 -15.92 5.66
N THR A 136 -5.63 -15.95 6.27
CA THR A 136 -5.88 -16.66 7.54
C THR A 136 -5.86 -18.18 7.43
N ASN A 137 -5.96 -18.73 6.21
CA ASN A 137 -5.92 -20.17 5.97
C ASN A 137 -4.48 -20.73 5.83
N GLY A 138 -3.47 -19.92 6.16
CA GLY A 138 -2.05 -20.27 6.04
C GLY A 138 -1.50 -20.14 4.61
N PRO A 139 -0.20 -20.47 4.41
CA PRO A 139 0.47 -20.34 3.13
C PRO A 139 -0.11 -21.32 2.10
N LYS A 140 -0.58 -20.79 0.95
CA LYS A 140 -1.17 -21.56 -0.16
C LYS A 140 -1.02 -20.82 -1.47
N SER A 141 -0.93 -21.56 -2.57
CA SER A 141 -0.85 -21.02 -3.93
C SER A 141 -2.07 -20.19 -4.35
N GLU A 142 -3.23 -20.47 -3.75
CA GLU A 142 -4.48 -19.77 -4.02
C GLU A 142 -4.60 -18.42 -3.31
N ASN A 143 -3.69 -18.11 -2.38
CA ASN A 143 -3.64 -16.81 -1.75
C ASN A 143 -3.26 -15.73 -2.76
N GLY A 144 -3.62 -14.49 -2.49
CA GLY A 144 -3.18 -13.37 -3.31
C GLY A 144 -1.66 -13.23 -3.35
N ALA A 145 -1.15 -12.62 -4.41
CA ALA A 145 0.28 -12.55 -4.66
C ALA A 145 1.00 -11.66 -3.65
N TYR A 146 0.49 -10.45 -3.40
CA TYR A 146 1.21 -9.45 -2.62
C TYR A 146 0.40 -8.96 -1.42
N GLY A 147 1.09 -8.85 -0.27
CA GLY A 147 0.52 -8.22 0.91
C GLY A 147 0.48 -6.70 0.76
N LEU A 148 1.60 -6.02 0.99
CA LEU A 148 1.78 -4.59 0.70
C LEU A 148 2.47 -4.45 -0.66
N TYR A 149 1.80 -3.81 -1.62
CA TYR A 149 2.23 -3.77 -3.01
C TYR A 149 2.29 -2.35 -3.59
N PRO A 150 3.22 -1.48 -3.14
CA PRO A 150 3.53 -0.25 -3.86
C PRO A 150 4.40 -0.53 -5.09
N VAL A 151 3.94 -0.07 -6.25
CA VAL A 151 4.61 -0.20 -7.55
C VAL A 151 4.57 1.11 -8.32
N GLU A 152 5.63 1.42 -9.09
CA GLU A 152 5.77 2.66 -9.87
C GLU A 152 5.60 3.93 -9.01
N SER A 153 5.95 3.86 -7.72
CA SER A 153 5.64 4.89 -6.72
C SER A 153 6.88 5.63 -6.23
N LYS A 154 6.70 6.81 -5.62
CA LYS A 154 7.78 7.64 -5.05
C LYS A 154 7.51 7.99 -3.60
N ASN A 155 8.59 8.10 -2.79
CA ASN A 155 8.52 8.42 -1.37
C ASN A 155 7.60 7.42 -0.63
N VAL A 156 7.99 6.15 -0.66
CA VAL A 156 7.27 5.03 -0.04
C VAL A 156 7.80 4.81 1.38
N LEU A 157 6.94 4.86 2.37
CA LEU A 157 7.24 4.49 3.75
C LEU A 157 6.39 3.31 4.20
N ILE A 158 7.05 2.23 4.60
CA ILE A 158 6.44 1.06 5.25
C ILE A 158 7.07 0.93 6.63
N ASP A 159 6.30 1.17 7.70
CA ASP A 159 6.80 1.22 9.07
C ASP A 159 5.91 0.46 10.05
N GLY A 160 6.47 -0.53 10.73
CA GLY A 160 5.78 -1.32 11.74
C GLY A 160 4.68 -2.22 11.17
N CYS A 161 4.76 -2.59 9.90
CA CYS A 161 3.76 -3.41 9.21
C CYS A 161 4.00 -4.91 9.39
N VAL A 162 2.96 -5.71 9.13
CA VAL A 162 3.01 -7.17 9.19
C VAL A 162 2.38 -7.75 7.93
N ALA A 163 3.07 -8.69 7.26
CA ALA A 163 2.56 -9.36 6.07
C ALA A 163 2.69 -10.89 6.18
N ILE A 164 1.58 -11.60 6.02
CA ILE A 164 1.47 -13.03 6.30
C ILE A 164 0.73 -13.77 5.18
N GLY A 165 1.36 -14.81 4.64
CA GLY A 165 0.71 -15.81 3.80
C GLY A 165 0.56 -15.46 2.33
N ALA A 166 1.25 -14.44 1.82
CA ALA A 166 1.25 -14.07 0.40
C ALA A 166 1.87 -15.19 -0.46
N SER A 167 1.25 -15.50 -1.61
CA SER A 167 1.73 -16.54 -2.52
C SER A 167 2.90 -16.08 -3.41
N ASP A 168 3.29 -14.81 -3.26
CA ASP A 168 4.48 -14.21 -3.84
C ASP A 168 5.21 -13.45 -2.72
N ALA A 169 5.07 -12.14 -2.57
CA ALA A 169 5.79 -11.40 -1.54
C ALA A 169 4.87 -10.79 -0.48
N GLY A 170 5.26 -10.93 0.80
CA GLY A 170 4.56 -10.27 1.90
C GLY A 170 4.63 -8.74 1.79
N ILE A 171 5.82 -8.20 1.61
CA ILE A 171 6.07 -6.78 1.34
C ILE A 171 6.84 -6.70 0.02
N TYR A 172 6.21 -6.14 -0.99
CA TYR A 172 6.83 -5.90 -2.29
C TYR A 172 6.90 -4.40 -2.58
N VAL A 173 8.05 -3.92 -3.01
CA VAL A 173 8.21 -2.57 -3.55
C VAL A 173 8.92 -2.66 -4.89
N GLY A 174 8.19 -2.40 -5.97
CA GLY A 174 8.72 -2.53 -7.33
C GLY A 174 8.71 -1.22 -8.11
N GLN A 175 9.73 -1.03 -8.95
CA GLN A 175 9.85 0.07 -9.91
C GLN A 175 9.62 1.45 -9.26
N SER A 176 10.06 1.59 -8.01
CA SER A 176 9.78 2.72 -7.13
C SER A 176 11.04 3.46 -6.71
N GLN A 177 10.90 4.63 -6.08
CA GLN A 177 12.01 5.50 -5.70
C GLN A 177 11.81 6.12 -4.30
N ASN A 178 12.92 6.34 -3.57
CA ASN A 178 12.94 6.91 -2.23
C ASN A 178 12.10 6.09 -1.26
N ILE A 179 12.60 4.92 -0.93
CA ILE A 179 11.85 3.88 -0.23
C ILE A 179 12.43 3.68 1.17
N ILE A 180 11.58 3.55 2.16
CA ILE A 180 11.95 3.11 3.50
C ILE A 180 11.02 1.95 3.90
N VAL A 181 11.60 0.78 4.18
CA VAL A 181 10.92 -0.36 4.78
C VAL A 181 11.59 -0.65 6.11
N ARG A 182 10.89 -0.45 7.21
CA ARG A 182 11.48 -0.62 8.54
C ARG A 182 10.52 -1.15 9.61
N ASN A 183 11.10 -1.70 10.67
CA ASN A 183 10.37 -2.15 11.86
C ASN A 183 9.22 -3.12 11.54
N SER A 184 9.26 -3.75 10.35
CA SER A 184 8.18 -4.55 9.81
C SER A 184 8.50 -6.04 9.89
N ARG A 185 7.47 -6.89 9.79
CA ARG A 185 7.59 -8.33 9.85
C ARG A 185 6.89 -8.97 8.66
N ALA A 186 7.60 -9.87 7.97
CA ALA A 186 7.05 -10.68 6.90
C ALA A 186 7.28 -12.16 7.22
N GLU A 187 6.21 -12.95 7.26
CA GLU A 187 6.29 -14.36 7.64
C GLU A 187 5.28 -15.23 6.88
N PHE A 188 5.67 -16.47 6.63
CA PHE A 188 4.85 -17.45 5.91
C PHE A 188 4.46 -17.04 4.48
N ASN A 189 5.30 -16.23 3.81
CA ASN A 189 5.16 -15.85 2.41
C ASN A 189 6.14 -16.68 1.54
N VAL A 190 6.02 -16.64 0.23
CA VAL A 190 7.09 -17.16 -0.62
C VAL A 190 8.31 -16.26 -0.47
N ALA A 191 8.22 -14.97 -0.75
CA ALA A 191 9.24 -14.02 -0.39
C ALA A 191 8.79 -13.13 0.77
N GLY A 192 9.65 -12.90 1.75
CA GLY A 192 9.32 -12.03 2.88
C GLY A 192 9.20 -10.57 2.45
N ILE A 193 10.31 -10.00 1.99
CA ILE A 193 10.43 -8.61 1.54
C ILE A 193 11.14 -8.60 0.18
N GLU A 194 10.56 -7.94 -0.81
CA GLU A 194 11.14 -7.76 -2.14
C GLU A 194 11.30 -6.28 -2.49
N ILE A 195 12.47 -5.95 -3.02
CA ILE A 195 12.78 -4.65 -3.63
C ILE A 195 13.21 -4.91 -5.06
N GLU A 196 12.30 -4.64 -6.02
CA GLU A 196 12.49 -4.96 -7.42
C GLU A 196 12.66 -3.70 -8.26
N ASN A 197 13.67 -3.67 -9.15
CA ASN A 197 13.90 -2.57 -10.09
C ASN A 197 13.73 -1.16 -9.47
N SER A 198 14.22 -0.97 -8.25
CA SER A 198 13.93 0.22 -7.44
C SER A 198 15.17 1.03 -7.11
N TYR A 199 15.02 2.33 -6.81
CA TYR A 199 16.12 3.26 -6.56
C TYR A 199 16.04 3.87 -5.16
N TYR A 200 17.20 3.98 -4.47
CA TYR A 200 17.30 4.65 -3.17
C TYR A 200 16.39 4.06 -2.12
N ALA A 201 16.60 2.79 -1.79
CA ALA A 201 15.84 2.09 -0.79
C ALA A 201 16.65 1.80 0.47
N ASP A 202 16.07 2.06 1.64
CA ASP A 202 16.57 1.65 2.95
C ASP A 202 15.65 0.60 3.56
N VAL A 203 16.18 -0.61 3.74
CA VAL A 203 15.46 -1.74 4.31
C VAL A 203 16.15 -2.13 5.62
N TYR A 204 15.55 -1.79 6.77
CA TYR A 204 16.24 -1.99 8.05
C TYR A 204 15.31 -2.25 9.24
N ASN A 205 15.86 -2.90 10.26
CA ASN A 205 15.14 -3.29 11.49
C ASN A 205 13.91 -4.18 11.21
N ASN A 206 13.89 -4.91 10.11
CA ASN A 206 12.79 -5.81 9.78
C ASN A 206 13.08 -7.23 10.24
N VAL A 207 12.02 -8.04 10.33
CA VAL A 207 12.07 -9.47 10.57
C VAL A 207 11.44 -10.20 9.40
N ALA A 208 12.22 -10.99 8.66
CA ALA A 208 11.72 -11.93 7.66
C ALA A 208 11.97 -13.36 8.17
N THR A 209 10.91 -14.09 8.44
CA THR A 209 11.02 -15.42 9.05
C THR A 209 9.95 -16.38 8.56
N ASN A 210 10.27 -17.66 8.50
CA ASN A 210 9.35 -18.71 8.05
C ASN A 210 8.79 -18.47 6.62
N ASN A 211 9.51 -17.76 5.76
CA ASN A 211 9.22 -17.65 4.34
C ASN A 211 10.01 -18.71 3.55
N THR A 212 9.80 -18.83 2.25
CA THR A 212 10.72 -19.59 1.40
C THR A 212 12.03 -18.80 1.21
N GLY A 213 11.92 -17.54 0.79
CA GLY A 213 13.02 -16.57 0.75
C GLY A 213 12.79 -15.43 1.75
N GLY A 214 13.86 -14.88 2.33
CA GLY A 214 13.76 -13.82 3.35
C GLY A 214 13.61 -12.42 2.77
N ILE A 215 14.73 -11.78 2.40
CA ILE A 215 14.79 -10.43 1.82
C ILE A 215 15.47 -10.52 0.47
N LEU A 216 14.80 -10.09 -0.58
CA LEU A 216 15.27 -10.17 -1.96
C LEU A 216 15.38 -8.76 -2.56
N VAL A 217 16.52 -8.48 -3.17
CA VAL A 217 16.78 -7.25 -3.93
C VAL A 217 17.25 -7.65 -5.31
N PHE A 218 16.49 -7.33 -6.34
CA PHE A 218 16.79 -7.81 -7.68
C PHE A 218 16.21 -6.93 -8.78
N ASP A 219 16.68 -7.14 -9.99
CA ASP A 219 16.13 -6.54 -11.20
C ASP A 219 15.58 -7.63 -12.12
N LEU A 220 14.45 -7.36 -12.71
CA LEU A 220 13.90 -8.11 -13.84
C LEU A 220 14.07 -7.33 -15.13
N PRO A 221 14.35 -8.00 -16.25
CA PRO A 221 14.45 -7.34 -17.55
C PRO A 221 13.07 -6.92 -18.05
N SER A 222 13.06 -5.98 -18.98
CA SER A 222 11.86 -5.55 -19.73
C SER A 222 10.75 -4.92 -18.90
N LEU A 223 11.05 -4.46 -17.67
CA LEU A 223 10.14 -3.62 -16.89
C LEU A 223 10.32 -2.14 -17.26
N PRO A 224 9.29 -1.28 -17.04
CA PRO A 224 9.39 0.15 -17.34
C PRO A 224 10.56 0.85 -16.65
N GLN A 225 10.83 0.53 -15.39
CA GLN A 225 12.03 0.98 -14.66
C GLN A 225 13.09 -0.11 -14.67
N GLN A 226 14.30 0.24 -15.11
CA GLN A 226 15.45 -0.66 -15.23
C GLN A 226 16.59 -0.21 -14.32
N GLY A 227 17.51 -1.13 -14.01
CA GLY A 227 18.78 -0.83 -13.34
C GLY A 227 18.61 -0.35 -11.91
N GLY A 228 17.96 -1.13 -11.06
CA GLY A 228 17.83 -0.85 -9.63
C GLY A 228 19.18 -0.57 -8.97
N HIS A 229 19.24 0.44 -8.11
CA HIS A 229 20.51 0.87 -7.49
C HIS A 229 20.29 1.60 -6.15
N HIS A 230 21.39 1.75 -5.40
CA HIS A 230 21.41 2.45 -4.10
C HIS A 230 20.42 1.85 -3.09
N VAL A 231 20.30 0.52 -3.08
CA VAL A 231 19.53 -0.21 -2.07
C VAL A 231 20.46 -0.59 -0.92
N ARG A 232 20.07 -0.22 0.30
CA ARG A 232 20.79 -0.59 1.53
C ARG A 232 19.93 -1.49 2.39
N VAL A 233 20.47 -2.66 2.71
CA VAL A 233 19.80 -3.64 3.60
C VAL A 233 20.67 -3.83 4.83
N PHE A 234 20.18 -3.42 6.01
CA PHE A 234 21.00 -3.44 7.22
C PHE A 234 20.15 -3.64 8.48
N ASN A 235 20.75 -4.20 9.51
CA ASN A 235 20.13 -4.43 10.81
C ASN A 235 18.79 -5.21 10.74
N ASN A 236 18.62 -6.08 9.74
CA ASN A 236 17.46 -6.96 9.64
C ASN A 236 17.73 -8.32 10.27
N LYS A 237 16.68 -9.00 10.68
CA LYS A 237 16.70 -10.40 11.08
C LYS A 237 16.02 -11.24 10.00
N SER A 238 16.81 -11.99 9.22
CA SER A 238 16.31 -12.90 8.19
C SER A 238 16.72 -14.33 8.57
N VAL A 239 15.78 -15.08 9.18
CA VAL A 239 16.08 -16.39 9.78
C VAL A 239 14.93 -17.38 9.58
N GLY A 240 15.27 -18.68 9.43
CA GLY A 240 14.28 -19.73 9.28
C GLY A 240 13.43 -19.63 8.02
N ASN A 241 13.93 -18.97 6.97
CA ASN A 241 13.27 -18.85 5.68
C ASN A 241 13.55 -20.11 4.84
N ASN A 242 12.90 -21.21 5.20
CA ASN A 242 13.12 -22.53 4.64
C ASN A 242 11.83 -23.31 4.40
N THR A 243 10.69 -22.62 4.32
CA THR A 243 9.42 -23.25 3.96
C THR A 243 9.43 -23.69 2.49
N ASP A 244 8.60 -24.68 2.15
CA ASP A 244 8.42 -25.06 0.76
C ASP A 244 7.87 -23.88 -0.05
N ASN A 245 8.34 -23.75 -1.29
CA ASN A 245 7.83 -22.73 -2.18
C ASN A 245 6.42 -23.13 -2.62
N PHE A 246 5.45 -22.31 -2.28
CA PHE A 246 4.03 -22.54 -2.59
C PHE A 246 3.49 -21.54 -3.64
N ALA A 247 4.38 -20.86 -4.37
CA ALA A 247 3.96 -19.98 -5.46
C ALA A 247 3.07 -20.72 -6.48
N PRO A 248 2.12 -20.03 -7.10
CA PRO A 248 1.38 -20.59 -8.21
C PRO A 248 2.31 -21.06 -9.33
N GLU A 249 1.99 -22.18 -9.98
CA GLU A 249 2.78 -22.74 -11.07
C GLU A 249 2.98 -21.72 -12.20
N GLY A 250 4.21 -21.60 -12.68
CA GLY A 250 4.59 -20.70 -13.78
C GLY A 250 4.90 -19.27 -13.35
N ASN A 251 4.74 -18.90 -12.09
CA ASN A 251 5.17 -17.60 -11.59
C ASN A 251 6.68 -17.58 -11.36
N ILE A 252 7.31 -16.43 -11.67
CA ILE A 252 8.78 -16.27 -11.53
C ILE A 252 9.26 -16.44 -10.08
N VAL A 253 8.43 -16.07 -9.11
CA VAL A 253 8.73 -16.27 -7.69
C VAL A 253 8.79 -17.75 -7.30
N GLY A 254 8.26 -18.65 -8.13
CA GLY A 254 8.45 -20.10 -8.00
C GLY A 254 9.93 -20.53 -8.09
N GLU A 255 10.79 -19.72 -8.69
CA GLU A 255 12.23 -19.95 -8.79
C GLU A 255 13.01 -19.55 -7.51
N VAL A 256 12.36 -18.93 -6.53
CA VAL A 256 12.98 -18.57 -5.24
C VAL A 256 13.35 -19.85 -4.50
N PRO A 257 14.66 -20.11 -4.27
CA PRO A 257 15.09 -21.32 -3.58
C PRO A 257 14.81 -21.23 -2.08
N ARG A 258 14.62 -22.38 -1.47
CA ARG A 258 14.51 -22.52 -0.01
C ARG A 258 15.84 -22.06 0.64
N GLU A 259 15.73 -21.61 1.89
CA GLU A 259 16.88 -21.19 2.72
C GLU A 259 17.56 -19.90 2.24
N LEU A 260 16.94 -19.16 1.31
CA LEU A 260 17.45 -17.88 0.87
C LEU A 260 17.21 -16.80 1.94
N GLY A 261 18.21 -16.58 2.77
CA GLY A 261 18.11 -15.57 3.84
C GLY A 261 18.08 -14.15 3.28
N LEU A 262 19.09 -13.78 2.48
CA LEU A 262 19.23 -12.48 1.83
C LEU A 262 19.82 -12.69 0.43
N SER A 263 19.21 -12.11 -0.58
CA SER A 263 19.70 -12.17 -1.96
C SER A 263 19.80 -10.78 -2.58
N PHE A 264 20.91 -10.57 -3.30
CA PHE A 264 21.10 -9.44 -4.21
C PHE A 264 21.39 -10.00 -5.60
N LYS A 265 20.55 -9.69 -6.57
CA LYS A 265 20.76 -10.10 -7.94
C LYS A 265 20.58 -8.92 -8.88
N GLN A 266 21.68 -8.43 -9.43
CA GLN A 266 21.67 -7.46 -10.53
C GLN A 266 21.75 -8.22 -11.83
N ILE A 267 20.80 -8.01 -12.73
CA ILE A 267 20.89 -8.51 -14.10
C ILE A 267 21.72 -7.49 -14.87
N GLN A 268 22.92 -7.89 -15.26
CA GLN A 268 23.71 -7.11 -16.19
C GLN A 268 23.06 -7.21 -17.58
N THR A 269 22.65 -6.07 -18.11
CA THR A 269 22.19 -5.93 -19.50
C THR A 269 23.36 -5.90 -20.46
#